data_44ed53d5e924806af5bcb4c64410b2cd
#
_entry.id   44ed53d5e924806af5bcb4c64410b2cd
#
_cell.length_a   1.000
_cell.length_b   1.000
_cell.length_c   1.000
_cell.angle_alpha   90.00
_cell.angle_beta   90.00
_cell.angle_gamma   90.00
#
_symmetry.space_group_name_H-M   'P 1'
#
loop_
_entity.id
_entity.type
_entity.pdbx_description
1 polymer ?
#
loop_
_entity_poly.entity_id
_entity_poly.type
_entity_poly.pdbx_seq_one_letter_code
_entity_poly.pdbx_strand_id
1 'polypeptide(L)'
;MKKVRRLVFVLAAIVSLAATATVFADSLNFNTHLSGDQEVMPLGIVNNSLAQGQANFKLSADGTELSYKLIFSNIDNAFMAHIHMGPAGANGPIVVWLFPSTTPGAPGPLGAGRMDGVQAEGTITAANLVGPLAGHPFGELIAAIRAGNAYVNVHTNDGVAPTNTGPGDFPGGEIRGQLEMHNHD
;
A
#
# COMPACT_ATOMS: atom_id res chain seq x y z
N MET A 1 -65.31 -60.56 1.25
CA MET A 1 -65.15 -59.21 1.83
C MET A 1 -63.68 -58.84 1.80
N LYS A 2 -63.21 -57.98 0.86
CA LYS A 2 -61.82 -57.61 0.69
C LYS A 2 -61.55 -56.32 1.50
N LYS A 3 -60.64 -56.38 2.51
CA LYS A 3 -60.22 -55.24 3.28
C LYS A 3 -59.16 -54.44 2.50
N VAL A 4 -59.47 -53.22 2.12
CA VAL A 4 -58.55 -52.28 1.48
C VAL A 4 -57.73 -51.58 2.61
N ARG A 5 -56.42 -51.84 2.69
CA ARG A 5 -55.51 -51.11 3.57
C ARG A 5 -55.14 -49.82 2.86
N ARG A 6 -55.53 -48.65 3.42
CA ARG A 6 -55.03 -47.34 3.00
C ARG A 6 -53.64 -47.12 3.58
N LEU A 7 -52.68 -46.97 2.74
CA LEU A 7 -51.28 -46.59 3.09
C LEU A 7 -51.22 -45.06 3.12
N VAL A 8 -51.00 -44.49 4.28
CA VAL A 8 -50.81 -43.07 4.47
C VAL A 8 -49.31 -42.77 4.37
N PHE A 9 -48.90 -42.07 3.29
CA PHE A 9 -47.54 -41.55 3.19
C PHE A 9 -47.45 -40.25 3.92
N VAL A 10 -46.68 -40.22 5.00
CA VAL A 10 -46.30 -38.97 5.70
C VAL A 10 -45.02 -38.44 5.01
N LEU A 11 -45.17 -37.35 4.29
CA LEU A 11 -44.08 -36.65 3.65
C LEU A 11 -43.43 -35.75 4.72
N ALA A 12 -42.28 -36.16 5.22
CA ALA A 12 -41.48 -35.31 6.14
C ALA A 12 -40.66 -34.31 5.28
N ALA A 13 -41.05 -33.02 5.32
CA ALA A 13 -40.28 -31.96 4.73
C ALA A 13 -39.08 -31.63 5.63
N ILE A 14 -37.86 -31.97 5.16
CA ILE A 14 -36.61 -31.54 5.82
C ILE A 14 -36.35 -30.11 5.38
N VAL A 15 -36.57 -29.14 6.24
CA VAL A 15 -36.18 -27.76 6.05
C VAL A 15 -34.69 -27.65 6.45
N SER A 16 -33.80 -27.63 5.46
CA SER A 16 -32.37 -27.37 5.65
C SER A 16 -32.17 -25.87 5.93
N LEU A 17 -31.97 -25.49 7.18
CA LEU A 17 -31.55 -24.15 7.56
C LEU A 17 -30.06 -23.97 7.22
N ALA A 18 -29.76 -23.39 6.05
CA ALA A 18 -28.39 -22.99 5.71
C ALA A 18 -27.99 -21.80 6.59
N ALA A 19 -27.22 -22.05 7.63
CA ALA A 19 -26.59 -20.98 8.40
C ALA A 19 -25.50 -20.35 7.51
N THR A 20 -25.75 -19.15 7.01
CA THR A 20 -24.71 -18.31 6.40
C THR A 20 -23.82 -17.81 7.53
N ALA A 21 -22.66 -18.43 7.70
CA ALA A 21 -21.62 -17.89 8.55
C ALA A 21 -21.10 -16.60 7.89
N THR A 22 -21.44 -15.45 8.47
CA THR A 22 -20.78 -14.19 8.15
C THR A 22 -19.34 -14.29 8.67
N VAL A 23 -18.42 -14.60 7.80
CA VAL A 23 -16.98 -14.48 8.09
C VAL A 23 -16.72 -12.98 8.16
N PHE A 24 -16.58 -12.44 9.36
CA PHE A 24 -15.97 -11.13 9.55
C PHE A 24 -14.50 -11.28 9.16
N ALA A 25 -14.14 -10.80 7.98
CA ALA A 25 -12.74 -10.68 7.64
C ALA A 25 -12.14 -9.62 8.56
N ASP A 26 -11.19 -10.01 9.41
CA ASP A 26 -10.41 -9.05 10.18
C ASP A 26 -9.80 -8.03 9.21
N SER A 27 -9.94 -6.74 9.55
CA SER A 27 -9.34 -5.68 8.75
C SER A 27 -7.83 -5.84 8.76
N LEU A 28 -7.26 -6.18 7.60
CA LEU A 28 -5.82 -6.32 7.48
C LEU A 28 -5.17 -4.95 7.48
N ASN A 29 -4.21 -4.78 8.38
CA ASN A 29 -3.39 -3.58 8.45
C ASN A 29 -1.98 -3.90 7.92
N PHE A 30 -1.42 -2.94 7.18
CA PHE A 30 -0.04 -2.98 6.75
C PHE A 30 0.63 -1.69 7.21
N ASN A 31 1.89 -1.75 7.55
CA ASN A 31 2.65 -0.57 7.90
C ASN A 31 4.10 -0.70 7.42
N THR A 32 4.79 0.41 7.44
CA THR A 32 6.23 0.43 7.28
C THR A 32 6.81 1.68 7.91
N HIS A 33 8.00 1.53 8.48
CA HIS A 33 8.89 2.63 8.82
C HIS A 33 9.79 2.91 7.63
N LEU A 34 9.93 4.20 7.27
CA LEU A 34 10.76 4.64 6.16
C LEU A 34 12.02 5.30 6.69
N SER A 35 13.17 4.92 6.14
CA SER A 35 14.48 5.46 6.49
C SER A 35 15.44 5.43 5.30
N GLY A 36 16.50 6.23 5.36
CA GLY A 36 17.47 6.33 4.29
C GLY A 36 18.34 5.08 4.13
N ASP A 37 18.56 4.31 5.19
CA ASP A 37 19.34 3.09 5.18
C ASP A 37 18.66 1.91 4.47
N GLN A 38 17.35 1.97 4.25
CA GLN A 38 16.60 1.00 3.45
C GLN A 38 16.61 1.31 1.95
N GLU A 39 17.12 2.49 1.55
CA GLU A 39 17.17 2.88 0.15
C GLU A 39 18.21 2.10 -0.64
N VAL A 40 17.90 1.86 -1.92
CA VAL A 40 18.81 1.25 -2.88
C VAL A 40 19.37 2.34 -3.78
N MET A 41 20.47 2.93 -3.33
CA MET A 41 21.09 4.05 -4.01
C MET A 41 21.88 3.63 -5.28
N PRO A 42 22.00 4.52 -6.26
CA PRO A 42 22.94 4.33 -7.38
C PRO A 42 24.37 4.15 -6.88
N LEU A 43 25.17 3.42 -7.66
CA LEU A 43 26.59 3.19 -7.33
C LEU A 43 27.34 4.51 -7.11
N GLY A 44 28.03 4.62 -5.98
CA GLY A 44 28.81 5.80 -5.61
C GLY A 44 28.03 6.92 -4.93
N ILE A 45 26.71 6.81 -4.81
CA ILE A 45 25.88 7.74 -4.04
C ILE A 45 25.69 7.19 -2.62
N VAL A 46 25.95 8.05 -1.64
CA VAL A 46 25.75 7.73 -0.22
C VAL A 46 24.54 8.50 0.29
N ASN A 47 23.54 7.77 0.77
CA ASN A 47 22.42 8.36 1.46
C ASN A 47 22.76 8.47 2.96
N ASN A 48 23.01 9.69 3.42
CA ASN A 48 23.25 10.03 4.83
C ASN A 48 22.09 10.79 5.45
N SER A 49 20.89 10.69 4.87
CA SER A 49 19.71 11.34 5.37
C SER A 49 19.31 10.81 6.76
N LEU A 50 18.93 11.75 7.63
CA LEU A 50 18.33 11.47 8.93
C LEU A 50 16.80 11.61 8.88
N ALA A 51 16.25 11.76 7.69
CA ALA A 51 14.80 11.77 7.48
C ALA A 51 14.19 10.43 7.86
N GLN A 52 12.99 10.49 8.40
CA GLN A 52 12.20 9.33 8.82
C GLN A 52 10.79 9.47 8.29
N GLY A 53 10.11 8.35 8.10
CA GLY A 53 8.71 8.35 7.73
C GLY A 53 7.98 7.15 8.27
N GLN A 54 6.66 7.22 8.19
CA GLN A 54 5.77 6.10 8.48
C GLN A 54 4.62 6.09 7.47
N ALA A 55 4.33 4.93 6.94
CA ALA A 55 3.15 4.71 6.14
C ALA A 55 2.29 3.61 6.77
N ASN A 56 1.02 3.94 7.02
CA ASN A 56 0.04 3.03 7.62
C ASN A 56 -1.08 2.80 6.62
N PHE A 57 -1.50 1.55 6.47
CA PHE A 57 -2.54 1.15 5.53
C PHE A 57 -3.55 0.24 6.21
N LYS A 58 -4.82 0.40 5.83
CA LYS A 58 -5.92 -0.43 6.28
C LYS A 58 -6.75 -0.90 5.09
N LEU A 59 -6.82 -2.22 4.91
CA LEU A 59 -7.65 -2.85 3.89
C LEU A 59 -9.11 -2.88 4.35
N SER A 60 -10.04 -2.51 3.46
CA SER A 60 -11.48 -2.67 3.69
C SER A 60 -11.86 -4.14 3.84
N ALA A 61 -12.97 -4.41 4.55
CA ALA A 61 -13.43 -5.77 4.81
C ALA A 61 -13.78 -6.57 3.54
N ASP A 62 -14.18 -5.88 2.47
CA ASP A 62 -14.46 -6.48 1.15
C ASP A 62 -13.20 -6.60 0.27
N GLY A 63 -12.05 -6.09 0.72
CA GLY A 63 -10.79 -6.18 0.02
C GLY A 63 -10.66 -5.28 -1.21
N THR A 64 -11.52 -4.29 -1.37
CA THR A 64 -11.57 -3.43 -2.58
C THR A 64 -10.88 -2.09 -2.42
N GLU A 65 -10.60 -1.67 -1.20
CA GLU A 65 -10.04 -0.36 -0.86
C GLU A 65 -8.92 -0.49 0.17
N LEU A 66 -7.89 0.34 0.03
CA LEU A 66 -6.78 0.45 0.96
C LEU A 66 -6.66 1.91 1.40
N SER A 67 -7.18 2.26 2.57
CA SER A 67 -6.96 3.58 3.15
C SER A 67 -5.53 3.71 3.66
N TYR A 68 -4.94 4.92 3.53
CA TYR A 68 -3.56 5.14 3.96
C TYR A 68 -3.37 6.49 4.64
N LYS A 69 -2.30 6.55 5.44
CA LYS A 69 -1.74 7.74 6.04
C LYS A 69 -0.22 7.71 5.89
N LEU A 70 0.34 8.80 5.33
CA LEU A 70 1.77 8.99 5.12
C LEU A 70 2.27 10.15 5.98
N ILE A 71 3.31 9.88 6.76
CA ILE A 71 3.89 10.81 7.72
C ILE A 71 5.38 10.93 7.43
N PHE A 72 5.89 12.17 7.41
CA PHE A 72 7.32 12.44 7.31
C PHE A 72 7.82 13.17 8.56
N SER A 73 9.09 13.02 8.81
CA SER A 73 9.82 13.77 9.83
C SER A 73 11.26 14.00 9.36
N ASN A 74 11.73 15.22 9.56
CA ASN A 74 13.11 15.59 9.25
C ASN A 74 13.46 15.42 7.75
N ILE A 75 12.54 15.65 6.84
CA ILE A 75 12.76 15.58 5.39
C ILE A 75 12.62 16.97 4.76
N ASP A 76 13.47 17.29 3.81
CA ASP A 76 13.39 18.50 3.00
C ASP A 76 13.03 18.16 1.55
N ASN A 77 12.32 19.06 0.88
CA ASN A 77 12.05 19.03 -0.56
C ASN A 77 11.39 17.74 -1.08
N ALA A 78 10.58 17.05 -0.24
CA ALA A 78 9.81 15.91 -0.72
C ALA A 78 8.81 16.37 -1.78
N PHE A 79 8.87 15.79 -2.98
CA PHE A 79 8.03 16.20 -4.10
C PHE A 79 7.13 15.08 -4.63
N MET A 80 7.42 13.82 -4.29
CA MET A 80 6.54 12.68 -4.57
C MET A 80 6.82 11.50 -3.66
N ALA A 81 5.80 10.67 -3.47
CA ALA A 81 5.92 9.37 -2.81
C ALA A 81 5.00 8.34 -3.48
N HIS A 82 5.44 7.07 -3.49
CA HIS A 82 4.79 6.00 -4.22
C HIS A 82 4.81 4.69 -3.44
N ILE A 83 3.89 3.78 -3.81
CA ILE A 83 4.13 2.34 -3.63
C ILE A 83 4.81 1.83 -4.90
N HIS A 84 5.91 1.11 -4.71
CA HIS A 84 6.63 0.39 -5.76
C HIS A 84 6.46 -1.12 -5.58
N MET A 85 6.59 -1.88 -6.67
CA MET A 85 6.62 -3.35 -6.63
C MET A 85 8.07 -3.83 -6.71
N GLY A 86 8.54 -4.47 -5.65
CA GLY A 86 9.88 -5.04 -5.56
C GLY A 86 10.19 -5.55 -4.16
N PRO A 87 11.11 -6.55 -4.04
CA PRO A 87 11.56 -7.04 -2.75
C PRO A 87 12.51 -6.03 -2.08
N ALA A 88 12.81 -6.28 -0.80
CA ALA A 88 13.84 -5.52 -0.09
C ALA A 88 15.19 -5.61 -0.84
N GLY A 89 15.93 -4.49 -0.89
CA GLY A 89 17.22 -4.41 -1.55
C GLY A 89 17.19 -4.34 -3.09
N ALA A 90 16.01 -4.21 -3.71
CA ALA A 90 15.89 -4.03 -5.15
C ALA A 90 14.89 -2.92 -5.50
N ASN A 91 15.23 -2.09 -6.50
CA ASN A 91 14.30 -1.09 -7.03
C ASN A 91 13.32 -1.74 -8.00
N GLY A 92 12.09 -1.25 -7.99
CA GLY A 92 11.01 -1.73 -8.84
C GLY A 92 10.12 -0.60 -9.38
N PRO A 93 9.17 -0.92 -10.25
CA PRO A 93 8.28 0.06 -10.86
C PRO A 93 7.27 0.64 -9.87
N ILE A 94 6.85 1.89 -10.12
CA ILE A 94 5.74 2.54 -9.42
C ILE A 94 4.44 1.82 -9.77
N VAL A 95 3.63 1.54 -8.74
CA VAL A 95 2.31 0.93 -8.90
C VAL A 95 1.17 1.75 -8.29
N VAL A 96 1.45 2.67 -7.35
CA VAL A 96 0.48 3.61 -6.78
C VAL A 96 1.16 4.92 -6.39
N TRP A 97 0.53 6.05 -6.69
CA TRP A 97 0.91 7.35 -6.16
C TRP A 97 0.31 7.56 -4.76
N LEU A 98 1.09 8.11 -3.84
CA LEU A 98 0.65 8.46 -2.48
C LEU A 98 0.69 9.97 -2.24
N PHE A 99 1.77 10.64 -2.69
CA PHE A 99 1.98 12.07 -2.50
C PHE A 99 2.45 12.70 -3.83
N PRO A 100 1.95 13.91 -4.16
CA PRO A 100 1.03 14.75 -3.38
C PRO A 100 -0.41 14.24 -3.33
N SER A 101 -0.81 13.27 -4.14
CA SER A 101 -2.14 12.63 -4.09
C SER A 101 -2.13 11.27 -4.80
N THR A 102 -3.18 10.46 -4.59
CA THR A 102 -3.41 9.19 -5.29
C THR A 102 -3.81 9.35 -6.75
N THR A 103 -4.16 10.55 -7.18
CA THR A 103 -4.45 10.81 -8.59
C THR A 103 -3.13 10.86 -9.35
N PRO A 104 -2.91 9.96 -10.33
CA PRO A 104 -1.68 9.93 -11.07
C PRO A 104 -1.51 11.23 -11.88
N GLY A 105 -0.32 11.73 -11.92
CA GLY A 105 -0.05 12.83 -12.81
C GLY A 105 1.16 13.66 -12.50
N ALA A 106 1.13 14.56 -11.59
CA ALA A 106 2.20 15.52 -11.41
C ALA A 106 2.88 15.37 -10.06
N PRO A 107 4.22 15.31 -10.03
CA PRO A 107 4.96 15.53 -8.79
C PRO A 107 4.64 16.92 -8.22
N GLY A 108 4.85 17.07 -6.92
CA GLY A 108 4.78 18.35 -6.25
C GLY A 108 5.89 19.32 -6.69
N PRO A 109 5.91 20.53 -6.14
CA PRO A 109 6.94 21.52 -6.46
C PRO A 109 8.32 21.04 -5.95
N LEU A 110 9.37 21.37 -6.73
CA LEU A 110 10.74 21.19 -6.31
C LEU A 110 11.15 22.29 -5.32
N GLY A 111 12.11 22.00 -4.44
CA GLY A 111 12.60 22.99 -3.47
C GLY A 111 11.55 23.41 -2.45
N ALA A 112 10.63 22.51 -2.08
CA ALA A 112 9.51 22.85 -1.18
C ALA A 112 9.94 23.12 0.27
N GLY A 113 11.20 22.83 0.62
CA GLY A 113 11.74 23.03 1.96
C GLY A 113 11.33 21.93 2.94
N ARG A 114 11.41 22.26 4.23
CA ARG A 114 11.19 21.32 5.34
C ARG A 114 9.75 20.84 5.44
N MET A 115 9.60 19.53 5.61
CA MET A 115 8.31 18.88 5.77
C MET A 115 8.33 17.92 6.97
N ASP A 116 7.37 18.13 7.88
CA ASP A 116 7.17 17.30 9.08
C ASP A 116 5.66 17.04 9.28
N GLY A 117 5.30 15.92 9.88
CA GLY A 117 3.91 15.55 10.18
C GLY A 117 3.22 14.78 9.06
N VAL A 118 1.89 14.79 9.06
CA VAL A 118 1.06 14.10 8.06
C VAL A 118 1.14 14.83 6.74
N GLN A 119 1.56 14.15 5.69
CA GLN A 119 1.72 14.72 4.35
C GLN A 119 0.63 14.32 3.37
N ALA A 120 0.10 13.11 3.52
CA ALA A 120 -1.00 12.64 2.69
C ALA A 120 -1.85 11.61 3.44
N GLU A 121 -3.14 11.64 3.14
CA GLU A 121 -4.12 10.64 3.53
C GLU A 121 -5.05 10.40 2.34
N GLY A 122 -5.54 9.18 2.18
CA GLY A 122 -6.44 8.87 1.08
C GLY A 122 -6.87 7.42 1.05
N THR A 123 -7.55 7.08 -0.02
CA THR A 123 -8.00 5.72 -0.32
C THR A 123 -7.50 5.31 -1.70
N ILE A 124 -6.91 4.14 -1.77
CA ILE A 124 -6.43 3.50 -2.99
C ILE A 124 -7.44 2.43 -3.39
N THR A 125 -7.82 2.44 -4.67
CA THR A 125 -8.69 1.45 -5.31
C THR A 125 -8.01 0.92 -6.57
N ALA A 126 -8.65 0.00 -7.28
CA ALA A 126 -8.16 -0.47 -8.59
C ALA A 126 -7.94 0.68 -9.60
N ALA A 127 -8.71 1.77 -9.50
CA ALA A 127 -8.59 2.93 -10.39
C ALA A 127 -7.30 3.75 -10.17
N ASN A 128 -6.64 3.58 -9.03
CA ASN A 128 -5.38 4.27 -8.69
C ASN A 128 -4.14 3.45 -9.06
N LEU A 129 -4.31 2.23 -9.56
CA LEU A 129 -3.19 1.38 -9.98
C LEU A 129 -2.58 1.91 -11.28
N VAL A 130 -1.24 2.00 -11.28
CA VAL A 130 -0.45 2.51 -12.41
C VAL A 130 0.67 1.54 -12.78
N GLY A 131 1.42 1.85 -13.84
CA GLY A 131 2.55 1.05 -14.29
C GLY A 131 2.14 -0.40 -14.61
N PRO A 132 2.87 -1.41 -14.11
CA PRO A 132 2.55 -2.81 -14.42
C PRO A 132 1.23 -3.29 -13.82
N LEU A 133 0.64 -2.58 -12.84
CA LEU A 133 -0.67 -2.92 -12.27
C LEU A 133 -1.83 -2.12 -12.88
N ALA A 134 -1.58 -1.23 -13.84
CA ALA A 134 -2.65 -0.47 -14.49
C ALA A 134 -3.69 -1.39 -15.14
N GLY A 135 -4.96 -1.28 -14.72
CA GLY A 135 -6.05 -2.11 -15.21
C GLY A 135 -6.11 -3.54 -14.66
N HIS A 136 -5.21 -3.89 -13.75
CA HIS A 136 -5.21 -5.18 -13.08
C HIS A 136 -6.17 -5.22 -11.88
N PRO A 137 -6.59 -6.41 -11.41
CA PRO A 137 -7.37 -6.56 -10.20
C PRO A 137 -6.63 -5.99 -8.96
N PHE A 138 -7.35 -5.27 -8.10
CA PHE A 138 -6.79 -4.67 -6.88
C PHE A 138 -6.10 -5.71 -5.96
N GLY A 139 -6.62 -6.94 -5.93
CA GLY A 139 -6.04 -8.04 -5.17
C GLY A 139 -4.59 -8.37 -5.51
N GLU A 140 -4.09 -8.00 -6.71
CA GLU A 140 -2.68 -8.21 -7.08
C GLU A 140 -1.74 -7.30 -6.29
N LEU A 141 -2.13 -6.03 -6.04
CA LEU A 141 -1.40 -5.16 -5.13
C LEU A 141 -1.36 -5.75 -3.71
N ILE A 142 -2.50 -6.22 -3.21
CA ILE A 142 -2.58 -6.82 -1.86
C ILE A 142 -1.75 -8.10 -1.77
N ALA A 143 -1.75 -8.92 -2.81
CA ALA A 143 -0.90 -10.12 -2.89
C ALA A 143 0.60 -9.76 -2.88
N ALA A 144 1.01 -8.72 -3.61
CA ALA A 144 2.39 -8.25 -3.62
C ALA A 144 2.82 -7.75 -2.23
N ILE A 145 1.98 -6.96 -1.54
CA ILE A 145 2.26 -6.50 -0.17
C ILE A 145 2.42 -7.70 0.78
N ARG A 146 1.50 -8.65 0.75
CA ARG A 146 1.56 -9.85 1.61
C ARG A 146 2.78 -10.73 1.36
N ALA A 147 3.30 -10.71 0.14
CA ALA A 147 4.49 -11.45 -0.24
C ALA A 147 5.80 -10.72 0.14
N GLY A 148 5.73 -9.53 0.78
CA GLY A 148 6.90 -8.68 1.04
C GLY A 148 7.52 -8.13 -0.25
N ASN A 149 6.73 -7.99 -1.31
CA ASN A 149 7.16 -7.56 -2.64
C ASN A 149 6.57 -6.18 -3.02
N ALA A 150 6.39 -5.32 -2.02
CA ALA A 150 5.99 -3.94 -2.21
C ALA A 150 6.63 -3.05 -1.14
N TYR A 151 6.99 -1.82 -1.50
CA TYR A 151 7.59 -0.86 -0.61
C TYR A 151 7.08 0.56 -0.87
N VAL A 152 7.13 1.41 0.15
CA VAL A 152 6.92 2.84 0.02
C VAL A 152 8.26 3.54 -0.17
N ASN A 153 8.30 4.50 -1.09
CA ASN A 153 9.47 5.34 -1.34
C ASN A 153 9.05 6.82 -1.37
N VAL A 154 9.87 7.69 -0.80
CA VAL A 154 9.72 9.14 -0.82
C VAL A 154 10.91 9.76 -1.53
N HIS A 155 10.63 10.60 -2.50
CA HIS A 155 11.61 11.24 -3.36
C HIS A 155 11.74 12.73 -3.03
N THR A 156 12.96 13.22 -3.03
CA THR A 156 13.28 14.61 -2.74
C THR A 156 14.05 15.25 -3.89
N ASN A 157 13.87 16.55 -4.08
CA ASN A 157 14.63 17.32 -5.07
C ASN A 157 14.57 18.80 -4.71
N ASP A 158 15.73 19.43 -4.56
CA ASP A 158 15.86 20.86 -4.24
C ASP A 158 15.67 21.78 -5.47
N GLY A 159 15.56 21.18 -6.66
CA GLY A 159 15.41 21.90 -7.93
C GLY A 159 16.72 22.44 -8.51
N VAL A 160 17.88 22.05 -7.94
CA VAL A 160 19.19 22.51 -8.35
C VAL A 160 20.02 21.33 -8.91
N ALA A 161 20.65 21.52 -10.05
CA ALA A 161 21.56 20.53 -10.62
C ALA A 161 23.00 20.74 -10.11
N PRO A 162 23.81 19.65 -9.95
CA PRO A 162 23.47 18.24 -10.15
C PRO A 162 22.61 17.67 -9.01
N THR A 163 21.86 16.61 -9.28
CA THR A 163 21.09 15.88 -8.26
C THR A 163 21.95 14.88 -7.47
N ASN A 164 21.38 14.35 -6.38
CA ASN A 164 22.04 13.42 -5.44
C ASN A 164 23.21 14.05 -4.69
N THR A 165 23.05 15.32 -4.31
CA THR A 165 24.08 16.08 -3.60
C THR A 165 24.00 15.92 -2.07
N GLY A 166 22.90 15.39 -1.55
CA GLY A 166 22.69 15.13 -0.12
C GLY A 166 21.22 15.07 0.28
N PRO A 167 20.93 15.04 1.59
CA PRO A 167 19.57 15.07 2.11
C PRO A 167 18.73 16.21 1.52
N GLY A 168 17.51 15.89 1.09
CA GLY A 168 16.63 16.82 0.38
C GLY A 168 16.84 16.88 -1.13
N ASP A 169 17.77 16.07 -1.69
CA ASP A 169 18.08 16.02 -3.12
C ASP A 169 18.38 14.60 -3.60
N PHE A 170 17.48 13.67 -3.32
CA PHE A 170 17.53 12.29 -3.81
C PHE A 170 16.29 12.00 -4.67
N PRO A 171 16.28 12.39 -5.96
CA PRO A 171 15.11 12.18 -6.81
C PRO A 171 14.81 10.71 -7.14
N GLY A 172 15.79 9.82 -6.95
CA GLY A 172 15.60 8.37 -7.01
C GLY A 172 14.95 7.75 -5.77
N GLY A 173 14.93 8.48 -4.66
CA GLY A 173 14.42 8.09 -3.35
C GLY A 173 15.34 8.51 -2.21
N GLU A 174 14.79 9.09 -1.15
CA GLU A 174 15.54 9.47 0.06
C GLU A 174 15.24 8.56 1.23
N ILE A 175 14.00 8.19 1.45
CA ILE A 175 13.60 7.24 2.48
C ILE A 175 12.67 6.18 1.90
N ARG A 176 12.90 4.94 2.33
CA ARG A 176 12.18 3.76 1.87
C ARG A 176 11.79 2.87 3.03
N GLY A 177 10.71 2.10 2.88
CA GLY A 177 10.32 1.05 3.81
C GLY A 177 9.54 -0.06 3.13
N GLN A 178 9.93 -1.32 3.38
CA GLN A 178 9.20 -2.48 2.90
C GLN A 178 7.86 -2.59 3.62
N LEU A 179 6.78 -2.85 2.87
CA LEU A 179 5.45 -3.03 3.44
C LEU A 179 5.33 -4.40 4.09
N GLU A 180 4.85 -4.42 5.33
CA GLU A 180 4.68 -5.63 6.13
C GLU A 180 3.26 -5.71 6.68
N MET A 181 2.78 -6.95 6.88
CA MET A 181 1.53 -7.16 7.62
C MET A 181 1.73 -6.82 9.08
N HIS A 182 0.85 -5.99 9.62
CA HIS A 182 0.80 -5.76 11.05
C HIS A 182 0.03 -6.90 11.71
N ASN A 183 0.75 -7.87 12.29
CA ASN A 183 0.14 -8.92 13.11
C ASN A 183 -0.18 -8.33 14.48
N HIS A 184 -1.45 -8.31 14.83
CA HIS A 184 -1.86 -8.08 16.23
C HIS A 184 -1.63 -9.39 16.98
N ASP A 185 -0.57 -9.45 17.80
CA ASP A 185 -0.40 -10.48 18.82
C ASP A 185 -1.43 -10.31 19.94
#